data_a7915ccb8a78c66eb1c825c4322b6622
#
_entry.id   a7915ccb8a78c66eb1c825c4322b6622
#
_cell.length_a   1.000
_cell.length_b   1.000
_cell.length_c   1.000
_cell.angle_alpha   90.00
_cell.angle_beta   90.00
_cell.angle_gamma   90.00
#
_symmetry.space_group_name_H-M   'P 1'
#
loop_
_entity.id
_entity.type
_entity.pdbx_description
1 polymer ?
#
loop_
_entity_poly.entity_id
_entity_poly.type
_entity_poly.pdbx_seq_one_letter_code
_entity_poly.pdbx_strand_id
1 'polypeptide(L)'
;MLHYELKKKKGSSLYEELYQKLKEDILRGRILPGTKLPSKRELARDNGISVKTVLSAYEQLVVEGYLYSKEKKGYFVAAVEAMPEYKPVVAEYPQLYREDQWFADFTANNTVYDKFPFSMWRKVMREVLSEYDKELVKRGHFLGVRQ
;
A
#
# COMPACT_ATOMS: atom_id res chain seq x y z
N MET A 1 24.09 8.29 7.70
CA MET A 1 24.07 8.59 6.26
C MET A 1 23.18 7.56 5.60
N LEU A 2 22.05 7.97 4.99
CA LEU A 2 21.11 7.04 4.34
C LEU A 2 21.58 6.80 2.91
N HIS A 3 22.19 5.66 2.68
CA HIS A 3 22.67 5.25 1.37
C HIS A 3 21.93 3.99 0.92
N TYR A 4 21.29 4.06 -0.25
CA TYR A 4 20.52 2.97 -0.82
C TYR A 4 21.12 2.55 -2.16
N GLU A 5 21.44 1.29 -2.32
CA GLU A 5 21.72 0.74 -3.65
C GLU A 5 20.43 0.69 -4.45
N LEU A 6 20.22 1.68 -5.32
CA LEU A 6 19.06 1.77 -6.19
C LEU A 6 19.40 1.16 -7.55
N LYS A 7 18.74 0.06 -7.91
CA LYS A 7 18.93 -0.61 -9.20
C LYS A 7 17.67 -0.43 -10.03
N LYS A 8 17.80 0.22 -11.19
CA LYS A 8 16.69 0.36 -12.14
C LYS A 8 16.27 -1.04 -12.62
N LYS A 9 15.27 -1.64 -11.96
CA LYS A 9 14.66 -2.88 -12.43
C LYS A 9 13.77 -2.60 -13.63
N LYS A 10 13.70 -3.54 -14.58
CA LYS A 10 12.78 -3.47 -15.72
C LYS A 10 11.35 -3.30 -15.19
N GLY A 11 10.73 -2.12 -15.41
CA GLY A 11 9.33 -1.84 -15.02
C GLY A 11 9.13 -1.03 -13.73
N SER A 12 10.16 -0.75 -12.92
CA SER A 12 10.03 0.15 -11.75
C SER A 12 10.84 1.43 -11.94
N SER A 13 10.30 2.53 -11.44
CA SER A 13 11.00 3.80 -11.45
C SER A 13 11.91 3.93 -10.22
N LEU A 14 13.00 4.72 -10.35
CA LEU A 14 13.93 4.94 -9.23
C LEU A 14 13.25 5.60 -8.01
N TYR A 15 12.17 6.37 -8.22
CA TYR A 15 11.44 6.96 -7.11
C TYR A 15 10.66 5.91 -6.32
N GLU A 16 10.04 4.93 -7.00
CA GLU A 16 9.31 3.85 -6.36
C GLU A 16 10.25 2.99 -5.50
N GLU A 17 11.43 2.69 -6.03
CA GLU A 17 12.41 1.90 -5.29
C GLU A 17 12.91 2.65 -4.05
N LEU A 18 13.20 3.95 -4.16
CA LEU A 18 13.58 4.78 -3.03
C LEU A 18 12.45 4.88 -2.01
N TYR A 19 11.22 5.12 -2.47
CA TYR A 19 10.03 5.18 -1.65
C TYR A 19 9.83 3.90 -0.86
N GLN A 20 9.89 2.73 -1.51
CA GLN A 20 9.70 1.44 -0.84
C GLN A 20 10.77 1.17 0.22
N LYS A 21 12.03 1.48 -0.06
CA LYS A 21 13.12 1.30 0.91
C LYS A 21 12.97 2.21 2.12
N LEU A 22 12.64 3.49 1.92
CA LEU A 22 12.38 4.42 3.02
C LEU A 22 11.18 3.99 3.86
N LYS A 23 10.09 3.58 3.21
CA LYS A 23 8.88 3.08 3.88
C LYS A 23 9.20 1.85 4.73
N GLU A 24 9.95 0.90 4.17
CA GLU A 24 10.37 -0.30 4.88
C GLU A 24 11.24 0.02 6.10
N ASP A 25 12.17 0.96 5.97
CA ASP A 25 13.05 1.38 7.08
C ASP A 25 12.27 2.08 8.20
N ILE A 26 11.24 2.86 7.84
CA ILE A 26 10.34 3.47 8.82
C ILE A 26 9.50 2.41 9.53
N LEU A 27 8.87 1.51 8.77
CA LEU A 27 8.00 0.47 9.33
C LEU A 27 8.76 -0.54 10.20
N ARG A 28 10.01 -0.85 9.83
CA ARG A 28 10.88 -1.74 10.64
C ARG A 28 11.57 -1.02 11.80
N GLY A 29 11.30 0.27 12.00
CA GLY A 29 11.89 1.04 13.08
C GLY A 29 13.39 1.33 12.92
N ARG A 30 13.96 1.12 11.72
CA ARG A 30 15.37 1.51 11.44
C ARG A 30 15.54 3.02 11.43
N ILE A 31 14.49 3.75 11.05
CA ILE A 31 14.39 5.20 11.17
C ILE A 31 13.28 5.48 12.17
N LEU A 32 13.64 6.00 13.33
CA LEU A 32 12.70 6.23 14.43
C LEU A 32 11.76 7.40 14.17
N PRO A 33 10.53 7.38 14.72
CA PRO A 33 9.64 8.53 14.71
C PRO A 33 10.31 9.80 15.23
N GLY A 34 10.00 10.94 14.61
CA GLY A 34 10.61 12.22 14.93
C GLY A 34 12.00 12.44 14.34
N THR A 35 12.63 11.41 13.75
CA THR A 35 13.92 11.55 13.08
C THR A 35 13.82 12.49 11.88
N LYS A 36 14.73 13.43 11.80
CA LYS A 36 14.87 14.32 10.64
C LYS A 36 15.55 13.57 9.50
N LEU A 37 14.92 13.54 8.33
CA LEU A 37 15.51 12.99 7.13
C LEU A 37 16.49 13.97 6.47
N PRO A 38 17.47 13.48 5.70
CA PRO A 38 18.37 14.30 4.90
C PRO A 38 17.60 15.24 3.97
N SER A 39 18.20 16.36 3.62
CA SER A 39 17.61 17.26 2.64
C SER A 39 17.50 16.56 1.28
N LYS A 40 16.55 16.98 0.45
CA LYS A 40 16.35 16.42 -0.90
C LYS A 40 17.65 16.44 -1.73
N ARG A 41 18.44 17.50 -1.60
CA ARG A 41 19.72 17.65 -2.32
C ARG A 41 20.79 16.72 -1.78
N GLU A 42 20.85 16.56 -0.47
CA GLU A 42 21.79 15.68 0.21
C GLU A 42 21.52 14.22 -0.13
N LEU A 43 20.26 13.75 0.05
CA LEU A 43 19.88 12.39 -0.29
C LEU A 43 20.07 12.08 -1.78
N ALA A 44 19.78 13.03 -2.65
CA ALA A 44 19.99 12.89 -4.10
C ALA A 44 21.47 12.69 -4.45
N ARG A 45 22.33 13.52 -3.85
CA ARG A 45 23.79 13.44 -4.04
C ARG A 45 24.34 12.11 -3.51
N ASP A 46 23.94 11.72 -2.31
CA ASP A 46 24.45 10.53 -1.62
C ASP A 46 24.05 9.22 -2.32
N ASN A 47 22.94 9.25 -3.09
CA ASN A 47 22.41 8.08 -3.81
C ASN A 47 22.57 8.18 -5.34
N GLY A 48 23.21 9.23 -5.86
CA GLY A 48 23.45 9.39 -7.31
C GLY A 48 22.16 9.52 -8.14
N ILE A 49 21.10 10.10 -7.58
CA ILE A 49 19.79 10.25 -8.23
C ILE A 49 19.37 11.72 -8.34
N SER A 50 18.33 12.00 -9.13
CA SER A 50 17.84 13.35 -9.28
C SER A 50 17.12 13.85 -8.01
N VAL A 51 17.23 15.16 -7.74
CA VAL A 51 16.48 15.82 -6.65
C VAL A 51 14.96 15.65 -6.84
N LYS A 52 14.49 15.61 -8.10
CA LYS A 52 13.07 15.37 -8.43
C LYS A 52 12.63 13.98 -7.99
N THR A 53 13.45 12.95 -8.20
CA THR A 53 13.19 11.58 -7.75
C THR A 53 13.00 11.51 -6.23
N VAL A 54 13.89 12.18 -5.47
CA VAL A 54 13.77 12.23 -4.00
C VAL A 54 12.53 13.01 -3.58
N LEU A 55 12.24 14.13 -4.26
CA LEU A 55 11.05 14.92 -3.97
C LEU A 55 9.78 14.10 -4.13
N SER A 56 9.61 13.39 -5.25
CA SER A 56 8.44 12.54 -5.49
C SER A 56 8.31 11.44 -4.44
N ALA A 57 9.42 10.81 -4.02
CA ALA A 57 9.37 9.80 -2.96
C ALA A 57 8.95 10.39 -1.60
N TYR A 58 9.48 11.56 -1.25
CA TYR A 58 9.13 12.24 0.00
C TYR A 58 7.67 12.71 0.00
N GLU A 59 7.19 13.27 -1.11
CA GLU A 59 5.79 13.71 -1.25
C GLU A 59 4.83 12.54 -1.10
N GLN A 60 5.15 11.39 -1.70
CA GLN A 60 4.34 10.17 -1.55
C GLN A 60 4.31 9.71 -0.08
N LEU A 61 5.46 9.69 0.60
CA LEU A 61 5.53 9.32 2.02
C LEU A 61 4.78 10.32 2.92
N VAL A 62 4.71 11.59 2.55
CA VAL A 62 3.91 12.60 3.27
C VAL A 62 2.42 12.36 3.05
N VAL A 63 1.99 12.11 1.81
CA VAL A 63 0.60 11.81 1.48
C VAL A 63 0.11 10.56 2.22
N GLU A 64 0.96 9.55 2.36
CA GLU A 64 0.65 8.32 3.10
C GLU A 64 0.82 8.44 4.62
N GLY A 65 1.26 9.60 5.12
CA GLY A 65 1.39 9.86 6.57
C GLY A 65 2.63 9.26 7.23
N TYR A 66 3.59 8.71 6.47
CA TYR A 66 4.87 8.23 7.01
C TYR A 66 5.84 9.37 7.34
N LEU A 67 5.71 10.49 6.62
CA LEU A 67 6.51 11.69 6.86
C LEU A 67 5.58 12.89 7.09
N TYR A 68 6.12 13.88 7.77
CA TYR A 68 5.54 15.22 7.80
C TYR A 68 6.60 16.26 7.53
N SER A 69 6.21 17.36 6.89
CA SER A 69 7.10 18.47 6.61
C SER A 69 6.92 19.59 7.64
N LYS A 70 8.03 20.15 8.11
CA LYS A 70 8.02 21.41 8.87
C LYS A 70 8.62 22.50 8.00
N GLU A 71 7.92 23.61 7.90
CA GLU A 71 8.37 24.76 7.12
C GLU A 71 9.81 25.16 7.51
N LYS A 72 10.68 25.37 6.53
CA LYS A 72 12.12 25.70 6.67
C LYS A 72 12.96 24.72 7.49
N LYS A 73 12.37 23.66 8.06
CA LYS A 73 13.09 22.66 8.88
C LYS A 73 13.31 21.34 8.16
N GLY A 74 12.47 20.99 7.17
CA GLY A 74 12.61 19.79 6.36
C GLY A 74 11.58 18.70 6.67
N TYR A 75 11.93 17.46 6.36
CA TYR A 75 11.05 16.29 6.51
C TYR A 75 11.42 15.49 7.75
N PHE A 76 10.40 14.99 8.43
CA PHE A 76 10.54 14.22 9.67
C PHE A 76 9.66 12.97 9.59
N VAL A 77 10.10 11.90 10.22
CA VAL A 77 9.32 10.66 10.31
C VAL A 77 8.14 10.86 11.26
N ALA A 78 6.95 10.53 10.80
CA ALA A 78 5.75 10.56 11.62
C ALA A 78 5.76 9.42 12.65
N ALA A 79 5.05 9.60 13.76
CA ALA A 79 4.76 8.49 14.66
C ALA A 79 3.70 7.59 13.98
N VAL A 80 4.16 6.67 13.18
CA VAL A 80 3.30 5.62 12.65
C VAL A 80 3.17 4.60 13.78
N GLU A 81 1.98 4.42 14.32
CA GLU A 81 1.73 3.25 15.16
C GLU A 81 2.09 2.03 14.31
N ALA A 82 3.11 1.30 14.76
CA ALA A 82 3.47 0.07 14.08
C ALA A 82 2.21 -0.78 14.03
N MET A 83 1.65 -0.94 12.83
CA MET A 83 0.61 -1.96 12.67
C MET A 83 1.20 -3.24 13.22
N PRO A 84 0.55 -3.88 14.19
CA PRO A 84 1.03 -5.15 14.68
C PRO A 84 1.28 -6.01 13.46
N GLU A 85 2.48 -6.57 13.37
CA GLU A 85 2.88 -7.46 12.27
C GLU A 85 1.76 -8.48 12.13
N TYR A 86 0.89 -8.29 11.14
CA TYR A 86 -0.17 -9.25 10.86
C TYR A 86 0.54 -10.51 10.39
N LYS A 87 0.89 -11.35 11.34
CA LYS A 87 1.24 -12.74 11.03
C LYS A 87 -0.07 -13.35 10.56
N PRO A 88 -0.21 -13.67 9.26
CA PRO A 88 -1.39 -14.38 8.84
C PRO A 88 -1.43 -15.62 9.74
N VAL A 89 -2.41 -15.67 10.62
CA VAL A 89 -2.77 -16.92 11.26
C VAL A 89 -3.23 -17.77 10.09
N VAL A 90 -2.34 -18.60 9.60
CA VAL A 90 -2.73 -19.68 8.71
C VAL A 90 -3.59 -20.57 9.60
N ALA A 91 -4.87 -20.22 9.69
CA ALA A 91 -5.83 -21.15 10.23
C ALA A 91 -5.69 -22.37 9.31
N GLU A 92 -5.11 -23.44 9.84
CA GLU A 92 -5.27 -24.74 9.22
C GLU A 92 -6.76 -25.04 9.25
N TYR A 93 -7.46 -24.51 8.26
CA TYR A 93 -8.79 -24.98 7.99
C TYR A 93 -8.63 -26.47 7.69
N PRO A 94 -9.24 -27.37 8.51
CA PRO A 94 -9.25 -28.75 8.12
C PRO A 94 -9.74 -28.77 6.68
N GLN A 95 -8.95 -29.39 5.79
CA GLN A 95 -9.30 -29.50 4.38
C GLN A 95 -10.58 -30.33 4.31
N LEU A 96 -11.72 -29.64 4.49
CA LEU A 96 -13.04 -30.23 4.35
C LEU A 96 -13.35 -30.53 2.88
N TYR A 97 -12.50 -30.05 1.99
CA TYR A 97 -12.56 -30.36 0.58
C TYR A 97 -11.62 -31.54 0.30
N ARG A 98 -12.17 -32.75 0.39
CA ARG A 98 -11.67 -33.85 -0.42
C ARG A 98 -11.85 -33.42 -1.86
N GLU A 99 -10.79 -33.51 -2.66
CA GLU A 99 -10.90 -33.50 -4.12
C GLU A 99 -11.63 -34.79 -4.56
N ASP A 100 -12.85 -34.95 -4.14
CA ASP A 100 -13.71 -35.96 -4.70
C ASP A 100 -14.00 -35.50 -6.12
N GLN A 101 -13.75 -36.37 -7.09
CA GLN A 101 -14.01 -36.14 -8.52
C GLN A 101 -15.52 -36.04 -8.76
N TRP A 102 -16.13 -34.93 -8.34
CA TRP A 102 -17.53 -34.68 -8.63
C TRP A 102 -17.67 -34.32 -10.10
N PHE A 103 -18.67 -34.89 -10.77
CA PHE A 103 -19.05 -34.51 -12.14
C PHE A 103 -19.37 -33.00 -12.26
N ALA A 104 -19.96 -32.43 -11.22
CA ALA A 104 -20.18 -30.99 -11.10
C ALA A 104 -20.24 -30.62 -9.60
N ASP A 105 -19.52 -29.59 -9.22
CA ASP A 105 -19.54 -29.02 -7.88
C ASP A 105 -20.41 -27.75 -7.87
N PHE A 106 -21.56 -27.82 -7.25
CA PHE A 106 -22.48 -26.68 -7.05
C PHE A 106 -22.31 -26.00 -5.69
N THR A 107 -21.39 -26.48 -4.86
CA THR A 107 -21.14 -25.92 -3.52
C THR A 107 -20.15 -24.77 -3.53
N ALA A 108 -19.26 -24.76 -4.52
CA ALA A 108 -18.28 -23.71 -4.69
C ALA A 108 -18.82 -22.61 -5.61
N ASN A 109 -18.92 -21.40 -5.07
CA ASN A 109 -19.29 -20.21 -5.83
C ASN A 109 -18.10 -19.77 -6.71
N ASN A 110 -17.54 -20.71 -7.47
CA ASN A 110 -16.34 -20.50 -8.28
C ASN A 110 -16.70 -19.71 -9.55
N THR A 111 -16.31 -18.45 -9.55
CA THR A 111 -16.36 -17.64 -10.76
C THR A 111 -15.23 -18.07 -11.71
N VAL A 112 -15.56 -18.36 -12.96
CA VAL A 112 -14.56 -18.67 -14.00
C VAL A 112 -13.76 -17.38 -14.25
N TYR A 113 -12.52 -17.33 -13.76
CA TYR A 113 -11.67 -16.14 -13.81
C TYR A 113 -11.52 -15.55 -15.22
N ASP A 114 -11.38 -16.41 -16.23
CA ASP A 114 -11.19 -15.99 -17.63
C ASP A 114 -12.43 -15.29 -18.23
N LYS A 115 -13.60 -15.53 -17.66
CA LYS A 115 -14.88 -14.96 -18.15
C LYS A 115 -15.37 -13.78 -17.31
N PHE A 116 -14.69 -13.49 -16.16
CA PHE A 116 -15.13 -12.40 -15.32
C PHE A 116 -14.67 -11.06 -15.89
N PRO A 117 -15.58 -10.10 -16.11
CA PRO A 117 -15.26 -8.83 -16.76
C PRO A 117 -14.56 -7.84 -15.79
N PHE A 118 -13.33 -8.15 -15.40
CA PHE A 118 -12.56 -7.36 -14.42
C PHE A 118 -12.39 -5.87 -14.80
N SER A 119 -12.33 -5.56 -16.09
CA SER A 119 -12.20 -4.18 -16.56
C SER A 119 -13.46 -3.36 -16.27
N MET A 120 -14.62 -3.94 -16.53
CA MET A 120 -15.92 -3.35 -16.23
C MET A 120 -16.14 -3.24 -14.72
N TRP A 121 -15.82 -4.31 -13.99
CA TRP A 121 -15.95 -4.35 -12.54
C TRP A 121 -15.10 -3.26 -11.85
N ARG A 122 -13.84 -3.09 -12.28
CA ARG A 122 -12.97 -2.00 -11.78
C ARG A 122 -13.53 -0.61 -12.09
N LYS A 123 -14.17 -0.43 -13.24
CA LYS A 123 -14.81 0.84 -13.59
C LYS A 123 -15.97 1.15 -12.65
N VAL A 124 -16.88 0.19 -12.47
CA VAL A 124 -18.05 0.32 -11.60
C VAL A 124 -17.62 0.55 -10.15
N MET A 125 -16.66 -0.23 -9.64
CA MET A 125 -16.15 -0.03 -8.27
C MET A 125 -15.55 1.34 -8.05
N ARG A 126 -14.83 1.87 -9.03
CA ARG A 126 -14.27 3.23 -8.93
C ARG A 126 -15.36 4.29 -8.92
N GLU A 127 -16.37 4.12 -9.74
CA GLU A 127 -17.53 5.02 -9.81
C GLU A 127 -18.29 5.01 -8.48
N VAL A 128 -18.64 3.85 -7.96
CA VAL A 128 -19.31 3.69 -6.67
C VAL A 128 -18.49 4.28 -5.51
N LEU A 129 -17.19 4.00 -5.46
CA LEU A 129 -16.32 4.53 -4.41
C LEU A 129 -16.14 6.05 -4.50
N SER A 130 -16.20 6.65 -5.70
CA SER A 130 -16.08 8.10 -5.85
C SER A 130 -17.39 8.84 -5.55
N GLU A 131 -18.52 8.22 -5.79
CA GLU A 131 -19.84 8.87 -5.69
C GLU A 131 -20.52 8.62 -4.32
N TYR A 132 -20.25 7.46 -3.73
CA TYR A 132 -20.92 6.99 -2.50
C TYR A 132 -19.97 6.72 -1.33
N ASP A 133 -18.76 7.32 -1.32
CA ASP A 133 -17.72 7.07 -0.32
C ASP A 133 -18.22 7.17 1.13
N LYS A 134 -19.00 8.22 1.43
CA LYS A 134 -19.55 8.47 2.76
C LYS A 134 -20.70 7.52 3.14
N GLU A 135 -21.44 7.04 2.16
CA GLU A 135 -22.57 6.14 2.41
C GLU A 135 -22.13 4.70 2.62
N LEU A 136 -21.07 4.28 1.92
CA LEU A 136 -20.51 2.95 2.08
C LEU A 136 -19.95 2.69 3.49
N VAL A 137 -19.53 3.75 4.19
CA VAL A 137 -18.99 3.66 5.55
C VAL A 137 -20.07 3.78 6.62
N LYS A 138 -21.28 4.23 6.27
CA LYS A 138 -22.40 4.28 7.20
C LYS A 138 -22.83 2.85 7.56
N ARG A 139 -23.04 2.63 8.86
CA ARG A 139 -23.56 1.36 9.36
C ARG A 139 -24.92 1.09 8.74
N GLY A 140 -24.99 0.14 7.82
CA GLY A 140 -26.25 -0.26 7.20
C GLY A 140 -27.26 -0.77 8.23
N HIS A 141 -28.53 -0.54 7.98
CA HIS A 141 -29.61 -1.17 8.75
C HIS A 141 -29.50 -2.69 8.57
N PHE A 142 -29.93 -3.46 9.61
CA PHE A 142 -29.87 -4.93 9.63
C PHE A 142 -30.45 -5.62 8.36
N LEU A 143 -31.32 -4.94 7.63
CA LEU A 143 -31.94 -5.41 6.39
C LEU A 143 -31.29 -4.86 5.09
N GLY A 144 -30.12 -4.27 5.19
CA GLY A 144 -29.43 -3.62 4.06
C GLY A 144 -29.87 -2.18 3.83
N VAL A 145 -29.20 -1.51 2.89
CA VAL A 145 -29.56 -0.14 2.48
C VAL A 145 -30.79 -0.23 1.58
N ARG A 146 -31.91 0.31 2.02
CA ARG A 146 -33.05 0.56 1.11
C ARG A 146 -32.72 1.77 0.26
N GLN A 147 -32.72 1.57 -1.05
CA GLN A 147 -32.80 2.66 -2.02
C GLN A 147 -34.16 3.34 -1.95
#